data_54730325de017047eec9c27d27cb195c
#
_entry.id   54730325de017047eec9c27d27cb195c
#
_cell.length_a   1.000
_cell.length_b   1.000
_cell.length_c   1.000
_cell.angle_alpha   90.00
_cell.angle_beta   90.00
_cell.angle_gamma   90.00
#
_symmetry.space_group_name_H-M   'P 1'
#
loop_
_entity.id
_entity.type
_entity.pdbx_description
1 polymer ?
#
loop_
_entity_poly.entity_id
_entity_poly.type
_entity_poly.pdbx_seq_one_letter_code
_entity_poly.pdbx_strand_id
1 'polypeptide(L)'
;MLRFILLLLFLPFFATAQTTRIDSIFKNAGEVYFSFEVNSKEELNSISKIISLDHGSILPKVFAYANKRTFMHFLALNIPYTLEASPGSKFTDLNMLLSLEAKQLNNWDFYPSYDVYVEMMYAFEDQYPDLCKVTSIGNTVDGRELLVAKLTDSLTVAQNEPKVLYTSSMHGDEISGFVLSLRLIDFLLKNYESDPEIRSILNNVELWINPLANPDGTYRNNNNSIFNASRYNANWIDLNRNYPDPEDGPHPDGNPYQPETIAFMNFTDSVGFDLSSNFHSGAVVANYPWDTWSNITADVDWWLQVMTQYASLAQQNSFNDYFSQFENGITNGNEWYEVAGGRQDYMNYFEHCREFTLELSDDKTPIGANLPFYWEANKASLLAYIQQSVFGLRGVVTDSLTGEPLSAKVFIENYDIDNSEVYSHLPIGNYHRYLSSGVYSLTFSADEYVSKTFNNVSVLNNETTYLDVQLVKHNLTTRELTTQLKIYPQPAGDFVFVAGIPEQANNVHLIDATGARVRSFKLKDSSIVLTKRNMSSGQYHFVYYVNGVQYSKSFIFE
;
A
#
# COMPACT_ATOMS: atom_id res chain seq x y z
N MET A 1 -42.78 48.87 -1.54
CA MET A 1 -43.01 47.44 -1.89
C MET A 1 -42.38 46.97 -3.21
N LEU A 2 -41.89 47.87 -4.07
CA LEU A 2 -41.34 47.48 -5.40
C LEU A 2 -39.84 47.17 -5.40
N ARG A 3 -39.09 47.49 -4.35
CA ARG A 3 -37.64 47.18 -4.30
C ARG A 3 -37.26 45.78 -3.80
N PHE A 4 -38.16 45.04 -3.16
CA PHE A 4 -37.90 43.68 -2.66
C PHE A 4 -38.17 42.59 -3.70
N ILE A 5 -38.95 42.85 -4.73
CA ILE A 5 -39.29 41.86 -5.78
C ILE A 5 -38.18 41.73 -6.82
N LEU A 6 -37.33 42.77 -7.00
CA LEU A 6 -36.23 42.75 -7.96
C LEU A 6 -35.02 41.89 -7.49
N LEU A 7 -34.84 41.69 -6.19
CA LEU A 7 -33.75 40.89 -5.65
C LEU A 7 -34.00 39.36 -5.74
N LEU A 8 -35.27 38.95 -5.69
CA LEU A 8 -35.70 37.55 -5.79
C LEU A 8 -35.67 36.97 -7.22
N LEU A 9 -35.69 37.81 -8.24
CA LEU A 9 -35.63 37.41 -9.65
C LEU A 9 -34.21 37.22 -10.19
N PHE A 10 -33.18 37.75 -9.52
CA PHE A 10 -31.77 37.58 -9.92
C PHE A 10 -31.11 36.34 -9.34
N LEU A 11 -31.54 35.84 -8.18
CA LEU A 11 -30.98 34.64 -7.54
C LEU A 11 -31.09 33.36 -8.40
N PRO A 12 -32.20 33.01 -9.06
CA PRO A 12 -32.25 31.82 -9.91
C PRO A 12 -31.42 31.92 -11.19
N PHE A 13 -31.21 33.13 -11.71
CA PHE A 13 -30.40 33.32 -12.93
C PHE A 13 -28.90 33.12 -12.72
N PHE A 14 -28.35 33.50 -11.57
CA PHE A 14 -26.97 33.24 -11.23
C PHE A 14 -26.73 31.75 -10.94
N ALA A 15 -27.63 31.09 -10.22
CA ALA A 15 -27.53 29.66 -9.94
C ALA A 15 -27.59 28.81 -11.22
N THR A 16 -28.51 29.13 -12.16
CA THR A 16 -28.61 28.41 -13.44
C THR A 16 -27.39 28.64 -14.34
N ALA A 17 -26.83 29.84 -14.39
CA ALA A 17 -25.62 30.15 -15.16
C ALA A 17 -24.40 29.41 -14.62
N GLN A 18 -24.23 29.33 -13.29
CA GLN A 18 -23.16 28.62 -12.65
C GLN A 18 -23.26 27.10 -12.85
N THR A 19 -24.47 26.52 -12.71
CA THR A 19 -24.72 25.10 -12.96
C THR A 19 -24.40 24.74 -14.42
N THR A 20 -24.84 25.54 -15.39
CA THR A 20 -24.56 25.32 -16.80
C THR A 20 -23.05 25.36 -17.11
N ARG A 21 -22.31 26.27 -16.48
CA ARG A 21 -20.85 26.35 -16.63
C ARG A 21 -20.14 25.12 -16.03
N ILE A 22 -20.56 24.69 -14.86
CA ILE A 22 -20.02 23.48 -14.18
C ILE A 22 -20.29 22.23 -15.03
N ASP A 23 -21.53 22.05 -15.50
CA ASP A 23 -21.89 20.92 -16.38
C ASP A 23 -21.06 20.92 -17.69
N SER A 24 -20.75 22.08 -18.23
CA SER A 24 -19.88 22.21 -19.41
C SER A 24 -18.45 21.75 -19.14
N ILE A 25 -17.89 22.07 -17.95
CA ILE A 25 -16.55 21.65 -17.55
C ILE A 25 -16.50 20.14 -17.42
N PHE A 26 -17.40 19.54 -16.65
CA PHE A 26 -17.41 18.09 -16.44
C PHE A 26 -17.75 17.28 -17.71
N LYS A 27 -18.47 17.87 -18.66
CA LYS A 27 -18.69 17.24 -19.98
C LYS A 27 -17.41 17.10 -20.79
N ASN A 28 -16.50 18.05 -20.65
CA ASN A 28 -15.27 18.12 -21.45
C ASN A 28 -14.05 17.57 -20.71
N ALA A 29 -13.97 17.80 -19.40
CA ALA A 29 -12.78 17.52 -18.60
C ALA A 29 -12.95 16.39 -17.56
N GLY A 30 -14.17 16.11 -17.09
CA GLY A 30 -14.46 15.09 -16.07
C GLY A 30 -13.99 15.44 -14.67
N GLU A 31 -13.02 16.34 -14.54
CA GLU A 31 -12.51 16.92 -13.29
C GLU A 31 -12.49 18.45 -13.36
N VAL A 32 -12.49 19.08 -12.20
CA VAL A 32 -12.18 20.50 -12.04
C VAL A 32 -10.96 20.65 -11.16
N TYR A 33 -10.11 21.64 -11.50
CA TYR A 33 -9.03 22.12 -10.64
C TYR A 33 -9.40 23.53 -10.18
N PHE A 34 -9.30 23.80 -8.89
CA PHE A 34 -9.76 25.04 -8.30
C PHE A 34 -9.01 25.39 -7.02
N SER A 35 -9.08 26.65 -6.61
CA SER A 35 -8.49 27.11 -5.36
C SER A 35 -9.55 27.74 -4.45
N PHE A 36 -9.31 27.66 -3.14
CA PHE A 36 -10.12 28.25 -2.09
C PHE A 36 -9.23 28.60 -0.89
N GLU A 37 -9.78 29.23 0.14
CA GLU A 37 -9.03 29.59 1.34
C GLU A 37 -9.59 28.86 2.56
N VAL A 38 -8.69 28.36 3.40
CA VAL A 38 -8.98 27.81 4.73
C VAL A 38 -8.01 28.41 5.75
N ASN A 39 -8.43 28.50 7.01
CA ASN A 39 -7.68 29.19 8.04
C ASN A 39 -7.10 28.26 9.12
N SER A 40 -7.45 26.98 9.08
CA SER A 40 -6.94 26.01 10.05
C SER A 40 -6.73 24.63 9.42
N LYS A 41 -5.90 23.82 10.08
CA LYS A 41 -5.64 22.44 9.70
C LYS A 41 -6.90 21.55 9.88
N GLU A 42 -7.69 21.81 10.91
CA GLU A 42 -8.93 21.08 11.18
C GLU A 42 -9.95 21.28 10.05
N GLU A 43 -10.06 22.53 9.54
CA GLU A 43 -10.89 22.84 8.38
C GLU A 43 -10.35 22.13 7.13
N LEU A 44 -9.03 22.16 6.92
CA LEU A 44 -8.36 21.47 5.82
C LEU A 44 -8.63 19.98 5.84
N ASN A 45 -8.45 19.32 6.98
CA ASN A 45 -8.70 17.88 7.17
C ASN A 45 -10.18 17.51 6.96
N SER A 46 -11.10 18.39 7.36
CA SER A 46 -12.53 18.15 7.09
C SER A 46 -12.85 18.20 5.58
N ILE A 47 -12.14 19.03 4.83
CA ILE A 47 -12.33 19.21 3.38
C ILE A 47 -11.60 18.10 2.60
N SER A 48 -10.44 17.63 3.07
CA SER A 48 -9.67 16.53 2.44
C SER A 48 -10.47 15.22 2.34
N LYS A 49 -11.41 14.99 3.26
CA LYS A 49 -12.36 13.86 3.21
C LYS A 49 -13.44 14.00 2.11
N ILE A 50 -13.57 15.16 1.50
CA ILE A 50 -14.60 15.45 0.48
C ILE A 50 -14.00 15.54 -0.92
N ILE A 51 -12.83 16.18 -1.03
CA ILE A 51 -12.14 16.47 -2.30
C ILE A 51 -10.65 16.13 -2.18
N SER A 52 -10.00 15.93 -3.33
CA SER A 52 -8.56 15.67 -3.38
C SER A 52 -7.78 16.98 -3.30
N LEU A 53 -7.06 17.20 -2.20
CA LEU A 53 -6.18 18.37 -2.06
C LEU A 53 -4.95 18.22 -2.93
N ASP A 54 -4.45 19.35 -3.44
CA ASP A 54 -3.18 19.40 -4.16
C ASP A 54 -2.03 19.73 -3.20
N HIS A 55 -0.93 19.05 -3.35
CA HIS A 55 0.24 19.14 -2.48
C HIS A 55 0.94 20.51 -2.54
N GLY A 56 0.81 21.25 -3.63
CA GLY A 56 1.26 22.65 -3.75
C GLY A 56 0.50 23.68 -2.91
N SER A 57 -0.40 23.23 -2.03
CA SER A 57 -1.22 24.08 -1.18
C SER A 57 -0.41 24.67 -0.03
N ILE A 58 -0.45 25.99 0.13
CA ILE A 58 0.16 26.73 1.25
C ILE A 58 -0.94 27.58 1.89
N LEU A 59 -1.24 27.30 3.16
CA LEU A 59 -2.27 28.04 3.89
C LEU A 59 -2.00 29.57 3.87
N PRO A 60 -3.04 30.37 3.70
CA PRO A 60 -4.46 29.99 3.66
C PRO A 60 -4.98 29.50 2.30
N LYS A 61 -4.21 29.60 1.20
CA LYS A 61 -4.64 29.23 -0.15
C LYS A 61 -4.42 27.75 -0.40
N VAL A 62 -5.48 27.05 -0.75
CA VAL A 62 -5.53 25.62 -1.02
C VAL A 62 -5.95 25.38 -2.46
N PHE A 63 -5.27 24.47 -3.14
CA PHE A 63 -5.64 23.97 -4.45
C PHE A 63 -6.23 22.56 -4.32
N ALA A 64 -7.16 22.21 -5.19
CA ALA A 64 -7.82 20.92 -5.13
C ALA A 64 -8.34 20.46 -6.49
N TYR A 65 -8.49 19.13 -6.58
CA TYR A 65 -9.21 18.47 -7.65
C TYR A 65 -10.54 17.93 -7.14
N ALA A 66 -11.53 17.94 -8.02
CA ALA A 66 -12.78 17.25 -7.74
C ALA A 66 -13.38 16.70 -9.03
N ASN A 67 -13.99 15.51 -8.95
CA ASN A 67 -14.93 15.02 -9.94
C ASN A 67 -16.29 15.68 -9.71
N LYS A 68 -17.27 15.44 -10.59
CA LYS A 68 -18.58 16.09 -10.48
C LYS A 68 -19.26 15.83 -9.13
N ARG A 69 -19.19 14.61 -8.60
CA ARG A 69 -19.83 14.24 -7.33
C ARG A 69 -19.19 14.98 -6.16
N THR A 70 -17.88 14.90 -6.03
CA THR A 70 -17.15 15.50 -4.92
C THR A 70 -17.18 17.02 -4.98
N PHE A 71 -17.17 17.61 -6.19
CA PHE A 71 -17.36 19.06 -6.34
C PHE A 71 -18.73 19.55 -5.88
N MET A 72 -19.80 18.77 -6.14
CA MET A 72 -21.13 19.11 -5.62
C MET A 72 -21.20 19.07 -4.09
N HIS A 73 -20.48 18.14 -3.45
CA HIS A 73 -20.36 18.12 -1.99
C HIS A 73 -19.57 19.33 -1.48
N PHE A 74 -18.48 19.70 -2.14
CA PHE A 74 -17.73 20.93 -1.79
C PHE A 74 -18.59 22.19 -1.92
N LEU A 75 -19.37 22.32 -2.98
CA LEU A 75 -20.28 23.46 -3.17
C LEU A 75 -21.32 23.61 -2.05
N ALA A 76 -21.73 22.49 -1.42
CA ALA A 76 -22.66 22.52 -0.29
C ALA A 76 -22.04 23.16 0.98
N LEU A 77 -20.72 23.26 1.07
CA LEU A 77 -20.02 23.93 2.16
C LEU A 77 -20.10 25.47 2.05
N ASN A 78 -20.54 26.00 0.90
CA ASN A 78 -20.61 27.43 0.60
C ASN A 78 -19.28 28.19 0.77
N ILE A 79 -18.14 27.53 0.57
CA ILE A 79 -16.80 28.11 0.59
C ILE A 79 -16.59 28.84 -0.76
N PRO A 80 -16.13 30.11 -0.75
CA PRO A 80 -15.74 30.81 -1.98
C PRO A 80 -14.58 30.09 -2.67
N TYR A 81 -14.63 29.98 -4.00
CA TYR A 81 -13.58 29.30 -4.77
C TYR A 81 -13.31 30.01 -6.10
N THR A 82 -12.14 29.71 -6.68
CA THR A 82 -11.75 30.15 -8.03
C THR A 82 -11.42 28.92 -8.88
N LEU A 83 -11.97 28.83 -10.10
CA LEU A 83 -11.58 27.79 -11.05
C LEU A 83 -10.19 28.13 -11.61
N GLU A 84 -9.30 27.16 -11.60
CA GLU A 84 -7.93 27.27 -12.06
C GLU A 84 -7.71 26.38 -13.31
N ALA A 85 -6.61 26.59 -14.03
CA ALA A 85 -6.19 25.70 -15.11
C ALA A 85 -5.57 24.43 -14.52
N SER A 86 -5.98 23.27 -15.01
CA SER A 86 -5.40 21.97 -14.56
C SER A 86 -3.90 21.94 -14.82
N PRO A 87 -3.09 21.46 -13.87
CA PRO A 87 -1.63 21.28 -14.06
C PRO A 87 -1.26 20.50 -15.32
N GLY A 88 -1.98 19.43 -15.67
CA GLY A 88 -1.74 18.65 -16.88
C GLY A 88 -1.95 19.44 -18.19
N SER A 89 -2.58 20.61 -18.14
CA SER A 89 -2.76 21.50 -19.30
C SER A 89 -1.73 22.65 -19.40
N LYS A 90 -0.81 22.74 -18.41
CA LYS A 90 0.11 23.87 -18.26
C LYS A 90 1.12 23.99 -19.41
N PHE A 91 1.63 22.85 -19.89
CA PHE A 91 2.66 22.82 -20.93
C PHE A 91 2.15 22.06 -22.18
N THR A 92 2.43 22.63 -23.35
CA THR A 92 2.07 22.03 -24.66
C THR A 92 3.26 21.42 -25.37
N ASP A 93 4.49 21.86 -25.07
CA ASP A 93 5.73 21.29 -25.61
C ASP A 93 6.34 20.33 -24.58
N LEU A 94 5.90 19.07 -24.64
CA LEU A 94 6.24 18.03 -23.67
C LEU A 94 7.34 17.08 -24.16
N ASN A 95 7.92 17.34 -25.35
CA ASN A 95 8.93 16.47 -25.96
C ASN A 95 8.51 14.99 -25.98
N MET A 96 7.45 14.67 -26.75
CA MET A 96 6.91 13.31 -26.86
C MET A 96 7.77 12.43 -27.76
N LEU A 97 8.16 11.24 -27.26
CA LEU A 97 8.79 10.18 -28.03
C LEU A 97 7.71 9.27 -28.65
N LEU A 98 7.57 9.32 -29.98
CA LEU A 98 6.53 8.58 -30.72
C LEU A 98 7.04 7.30 -31.38
N SER A 99 8.35 7.03 -31.37
CA SER A 99 8.98 5.80 -31.86
C SER A 99 10.28 5.56 -31.11
N LEU A 100 10.63 4.30 -30.88
CA LEU A 100 11.85 3.92 -30.16
C LEU A 100 13.07 3.98 -31.10
N GLU A 101 13.85 5.06 -31.01
CA GLU A 101 15.14 5.19 -31.73
C GLU A 101 16.29 5.27 -30.72
N ALA A 102 17.29 4.41 -30.84
CA ALA A 102 18.39 4.27 -29.88
C ALA A 102 19.14 5.58 -29.51
N LYS A 103 19.12 6.59 -30.38
CA LYS A 103 19.77 7.88 -30.14
C LYS A 103 19.03 8.78 -29.16
N GLN A 104 17.73 8.58 -28.96
CA GLN A 104 16.90 9.44 -28.10
C GLN A 104 16.98 9.02 -26.63
N LEU A 105 17.33 7.76 -26.32
CA LEU A 105 17.44 7.26 -24.95
C LEU A 105 18.62 7.82 -24.15
N ASN A 106 19.58 8.53 -24.78
CA ASN A 106 20.77 9.00 -24.08
C ASN A 106 20.51 10.15 -23.10
N ASN A 107 19.53 11.02 -23.39
CA ASN A 107 19.28 12.21 -22.58
C ASN A 107 18.14 12.06 -21.57
N TRP A 108 17.19 11.15 -21.83
CA TRP A 108 15.99 10.96 -20.99
C TRP A 108 15.21 12.27 -20.75
N ASP A 109 15.18 13.15 -21.74
CA ASP A 109 14.52 14.47 -21.71
C ASP A 109 13.16 14.46 -22.44
N PHE A 110 12.50 13.31 -22.49
CA PHE A 110 11.26 13.06 -23.23
C PHE A 110 10.25 12.26 -22.40
N TYR A 111 9.00 12.30 -22.85
CA TYR A 111 7.95 11.41 -22.41
C TYR A 111 7.61 10.41 -23.53
N PRO A 112 7.61 9.09 -23.29
CA PRO A 112 7.19 8.14 -24.30
C PRO A 112 5.69 8.26 -24.58
N SER A 113 5.24 7.97 -25.80
CA SER A 113 3.84 7.62 -26.05
C SER A 113 3.50 6.31 -25.32
N TYR A 114 2.22 6.00 -25.12
CA TYR A 114 1.84 4.75 -24.45
C TYR A 114 2.41 3.52 -25.17
N ASP A 115 2.32 3.50 -26.52
CA ASP A 115 2.81 2.37 -27.30
C ASP A 115 4.35 2.24 -27.19
N VAL A 116 5.09 3.37 -27.18
CA VAL A 116 6.54 3.37 -26.95
C VAL A 116 6.88 2.95 -25.52
N TYR A 117 6.11 3.35 -24.52
CA TYR A 117 6.28 2.88 -23.14
C TYR A 117 6.18 1.35 -23.05
N VAL A 118 5.14 0.78 -23.65
CA VAL A 118 4.97 -0.69 -23.68
C VAL A 118 6.14 -1.36 -24.40
N GLU A 119 6.55 -0.81 -25.56
CA GLU A 119 7.71 -1.30 -26.31
C GLU A 119 9.00 -1.23 -25.47
N MET A 120 9.24 -0.13 -24.75
CA MET A 120 10.40 0.02 -23.87
C MET A 120 10.42 -1.02 -22.75
N MET A 121 9.29 -1.24 -22.09
CA MET A 121 9.19 -2.21 -21.01
C MET A 121 9.57 -3.61 -21.50
N TYR A 122 8.97 -4.10 -22.57
CA TYR A 122 9.32 -5.42 -23.11
C TYR A 122 10.73 -5.48 -23.70
N ALA A 123 11.26 -4.38 -24.24
CA ALA A 123 12.65 -4.32 -24.71
C ALA A 123 13.68 -4.49 -23.59
N PHE A 124 13.37 -4.10 -22.34
CA PHE A 124 14.24 -4.39 -21.20
C PHE A 124 14.36 -5.91 -20.94
N GLU A 125 13.24 -6.63 -20.97
CA GLU A 125 13.24 -8.10 -20.86
C GLU A 125 13.99 -8.74 -22.03
N ASP A 126 13.72 -8.34 -23.25
CA ASP A 126 14.35 -8.91 -24.47
C ASP A 126 15.87 -8.71 -24.49
N GLN A 127 16.35 -7.55 -24.00
CA GLN A 127 17.80 -7.23 -23.96
C GLN A 127 18.52 -7.85 -22.75
N TYR A 128 17.82 -8.07 -21.65
CA TYR A 128 18.38 -8.58 -20.38
C TYR A 128 17.55 -9.74 -19.81
N PRO A 129 17.34 -10.83 -20.57
CA PRO A 129 16.41 -11.90 -20.21
C PRO A 129 16.81 -12.67 -18.94
N ASP A 130 18.07 -12.57 -18.51
CA ASP A 130 18.56 -13.21 -17.27
C ASP A 130 18.40 -12.31 -16.03
N LEU A 131 18.12 -11.02 -16.21
CA LEU A 131 18.05 -10.02 -15.14
C LEU A 131 16.70 -9.33 -15.02
N CYS A 132 15.90 -9.32 -16.08
CA CYS A 132 14.65 -8.58 -16.15
C CYS A 132 13.50 -9.45 -16.66
N LYS A 133 12.37 -9.39 -15.94
CA LYS A 133 11.09 -9.97 -16.38
C LYS A 133 10.01 -8.93 -16.28
N VAL A 134 9.29 -8.69 -17.38
CA VAL A 134 8.14 -7.78 -17.42
C VAL A 134 6.84 -8.58 -17.35
N THR A 135 5.93 -8.12 -16.51
CA THR A 135 4.64 -8.77 -16.30
C THR A 135 3.54 -7.72 -16.23
N SER A 136 2.42 -7.99 -16.87
CA SER A 136 1.19 -7.23 -16.66
C SER A 136 0.49 -7.76 -15.40
N ILE A 137 0.25 -6.87 -14.42
CA ILE A 137 -0.46 -7.21 -13.19
C ILE A 137 -1.98 -7.03 -13.32
N GLY A 138 -2.44 -6.50 -14.46
CA GLY A 138 -3.84 -6.28 -14.77
C GLY A 138 -4.03 -5.21 -15.84
N ASN A 139 -5.28 -4.85 -16.05
CA ASN A 139 -5.64 -3.80 -17.00
C ASN A 139 -6.41 -2.69 -16.29
N THR A 140 -6.24 -1.47 -16.79
CA THR A 140 -7.02 -0.30 -16.37
C THR A 140 -8.46 -0.35 -16.87
N VAL A 141 -9.27 0.64 -16.49
CA VAL A 141 -10.66 0.79 -16.96
C VAL A 141 -10.75 0.82 -18.49
N ASP A 142 -9.85 1.54 -19.18
CA ASP A 142 -9.82 1.63 -20.66
C ASP A 142 -9.03 0.49 -21.32
N GLY A 143 -8.55 -0.49 -20.54
CA GLY A 143 -7.91 -1.71 -21.02
C GLY A 143 -6.41 -1.60 -21.28
N ARG A 144 -5.72 -0.53 -20.83
CA ARG A 144 -4.26 -0.42 -20.87
C ARG A 144 -3.62 -1.32 -19.84
N GLU A 145 -2.49 -1.90 -20.16
CA GLU A 145 -1.76 -2.80 -19.25
C GLU A 145 -1.07 -2.04 -18.11
N LEU A 146 -1.09 -2.64 -16.93
CA LEU A 146 -0.31 -2.21 -15.77
C LEU A 146 0.97 -3.06 -15.72
N LEU A 147 2.05 -2.53 -16.28
CA LEU A 147 3.30 -3.25 -16.45
C LEU A 147 4.24 -3.06 -15.27
N VAL A 148 4.86 -4.15 -14.83
CA VAL A 148 5.87 -4.16 -13.76
C VAL A 148 7.10 -4.91 -14.25
N ALA A 149 8.29 -4.33 -14.07
CA ALA A 149 9.57 -4.99 -14.31
C ALA A 149 10.10 -5.58 -13.00
N LYS A 150 10.37 -6.88 -12.97
CA LYS A 150 11.13 -7.56 -11.92
C LYS A 150 12.60 -7.58 -12.33
N LEU A 151 13.47 -7.12 -11.45
CA LEU A 151 14.92 -7.10 -11.63
C LEU A 151 15.61 -7.87 -10.49
N THR A 152 16.38 -8.90 -10.83
CA THR A 152 17.16 -9.73 -9.89
C THR A 152 18.10 -10.61 -10.71
N ASP A 153 19.14 -11.16 -10.10
CA ASP A 153 20.02 -12.17 -10.73
C ASP A 153 19.36 -13.57 -10.79
N SER A 154 18.21 -13.75 -10.19
CA SER A 154 17.48 -15.03 -10.13
C SER A 154 15.98 -14.88 -10.39
N LEU A 155 15.59 -14.79 -11.66
CA LEU A 155 14.21 -14.56 -12.07
C LEU A 155 13.27 -15.74 -11.77
N THR A 156 13.78 -16.98 -11.77
CA THR A 156 12.97 -18.22 -11.73
C THR A 156 13.03 -18.98 -10.42
N VAL A 157 14.01 -18.67 -9.57
CA VAL A 157 14.21 -19.35 -8.28
C VAL A 157 14.11 -18.32 -7.16
N ALA A 158 13.19 -18.54 -6.24
CA ALA A 158 13.07 -17.69 -5.05
C ALA A 158 14.34 -17.78 -4.20
N GLN A 159 14.85 -16.65 -3.77
CA GLN A 159 16.03 -16.54 -2.91
C GLN A 159 15.67 -15.89 -1.57
N ASN A 160 16.60 -15.97 -0.60
CA ASN A 160 16.44 -15.26 0.68
C ASN A 160 16.80 -13.79 0.53
N GLU A 161 16.00 -13.07 -0.26
CA GLU A 161 16.17 -11.67 -0.60
C GLU A 161 14.96 -10.85 -0.14
N PRO A 162 15.17 -9.60 0.29
CA PRO A 162 14.08 -8.66 0.48
C PRO A 162 13.47 -8.29 -0.87
N LYS A 163 12.16 -8.06 -0.87
CA LYS A 163 11.41 -7.63 -2.05
C LYS A 163 11.08 -6.16 -1.94
N VAL A 164 11.54 -5.39 -2.91
CA VAL A 164 11.37 -3.93 -2.95
C VAL A 164 10.49 -3.54 -4.12
N LEU A 165 9.54 -2.63 -3.89
CA LEU A 165 8.62 -2.13 -4.92
C LEU A 165 8.75 -0.61 -5.08
N TYR A 166 9.00 -0.17 -6.30
CA TYR A 166 8.82 1.23 -6.70
C TYR A 166 7.65 1.37 -7.65
N THR A 167 6.77 2.33 -7.38
CA THR A 167 5.65 2.65 -8.26
C THR A 167 5.57 4.14 -8.52
N SER A 168 5.01 4.53 -9.66
CA SER A 168 4.84 5.94 -10.01
C SER A 168 3.52 6.21 -10.69
N SER A 169 3.13 7.47 -10.66
CA SER A 169 2.03 8.02 -11.49
C SER A 169 0.68 7.35 -11.26
N MET A 170 0.35 7.04 -9.99
CA MET A 170 -1.03 6.66 -9.65
C MET A 170 -1.99 7.84 -9.84
N HIS A 171 -1.51 9.08 -9.69
CA HIS A 171 -2.16 10.24 -10.26
C HIS A 171 -1.61 10.45 -11.68
N GLY A 172 -2.48 10.42 -12.68
CA GLY A 172 -2.02 10.36 -14.06
C GLY A 172 -1.35 11.65 -14.57
N ASP A 173 -1.52 12.78 -13.87
CA ASP A 173 -0.86 14.06 -14.16
C ASP A 173 0.47 14.26 -13.40
N GLU A 174 0.88 13.33 -12.53
CA GLU A 174 2.11 13.36 -11.75
C GLU A 174 3.15 12.43 -12.40
N ILE A 175 3.87 12.92 -13.40
CA ILE A 175 4.59 12.08 -14.35
C ILE A 175 6.11 12.20 -14.34
N SER A 176 6.68 12.97 -13.41
CA SER A 176 8.14 13.03 -13.24
C SER A 176 8.73 11.65 -12.87
N GLY A 177 8.07 10.94 -11.97
CA GLY A 177 8.46 9.60 -11.54
C GLY A 177 8.32 8.53 -12.61
N PHE A 178 7.44 8.71 -13.60
CA PHE A 178 7.27 7.80 -14.73
C PHE A 178 8.58 7.60 -15.50
N VAL A 179 9.18 8.69 -15.97
CA VAL A 179 10.43 8.63 -16.74
C VAL A 179 11.62 8.30 -15.85
N LEU A 180 11.61 8.77 -14.58
CA LEU A 180 12.62 8.42 -13.59
C LEU A 180 12.68 6.91 -13.36
N SER A 181 11.54 6.24 -13.26
CA SER A 181 11.45 4.79 -13.09
C SER A 181 11.95 4.01 -14.31
N LEU A 182 11.59 4.43 -15.52
CA LEU A 182 12.11 3.85 -16.75
C LEU A 182 13.64 3.98 -16.84
N ARG A 183 14.16 5.16 -16.48
CA ARG A 183 15.61 5.42 -16.47
C ARG A 183 16.32 4.61 -15.39
N LEU A 184 15.69 4.37 -14.25
CA LEU A 184 16.25 3.51 -13.21
C LEU A 184 16.38 2.06 -13.67
N ILE A 185 15.36 1.51 -14.35
CA ILE A 185 15.42 0.17 -14.93
C ILE A 185 16.59 0.08 -15.91
N ASP A 186 16.66 1.00 -16.88
CA ASP A 186 17.73 1.06 -17.87
C ASP A 186 19.12 1.18 -17.24
N PHE A 187 19.26 2.04 -16.21
CA PHE A 187 20.50 2.27 -15.51
C PHE A 187 20.98 1.00 -14.78
N LEU A 188 20.10 0.34 -14.04
CA LEU A 188 20.43 -0.88 -13.30
C LEU A 188 20.87 -2.00 -14.23
N LEU A 189 20.12 -2.25 -15.31
CA LEU A 189 20.41 -3.31 -16.27
C LEU A 189 21.72 -3.06 -17.02
N LYS A 190 21.94 -1.85 -17.51
CA LYS A 190 23.17 -1.50 -18.25
C LYS A 190 24.45 -1.56 -17.41
N ASN A 191 24.35 -1.28 -16.11
CA ASN A 191 25.53 -1.18 -15.25
C ASN A 191 25.78 -2.45 -14.41
N TYR A 192 24.93 -3.48 -14.50
CA TYR A 192 25.07 -4.72 -13.73
C TYR A 192 26.47 -5.36 -13.87
N GLU A 193 27.00 -5.44 -15.10
CA GLU A 193 28.30 -6.05 -15.34
C GLU A 193 29.49 -5.15 -14.98
N SER A 194 29.33 -3.84 -15.03
CA SER A 194 30.41 -2.87 -14.89
C SER A 194 30.51 -2.22 -13.52
N ASP A 195 29.41 -2.14 -12.76
CA ASP A 195 29.33 -1.46 -11.48
C ASP A 195 29.11 -2.46 -10.32
N PRO A 196 30.08 -2.61 -9.40
CA PRO A 196 29.95 -3.55 -8.27
C PRO A 196 28.79 -3.21 -7.32
N GLU A 197 28.41 -1.95 -7.18
CA GLU A 197 27.27 -1.53 -6.34
C GLU A 197 25.96 -2.01 -6.95
N ILE A 198 25.77 -1.76 -8.24
CA ILE A 198 24.57 -2.20 -8.98
C ILE A 198 24.46 -3.72 -8.99
N ARG A 199 25.59 -4.41 -9.24
CA ARG A 199 25.63 -5.86 -9.16
C ARG A 199 25.26 -6.35 -7.75
N SER A 200 25.74 -5.71 -6.70
CA SER A 200 25.41 -6.07 -5.33
C SER A 200 23.92 -5.88 -5.04
N ILE A 201 23.30 -4.82 -5.56
CA ILE A 201 21.85 -4.59 -5.41
C ILE A 201 21.08 -5.75 -6.05
N LEU A 202 21.31 -6.03 -7.33
CA LEU A 202 20.52 -7.04 -8.06
C LEU A 202 20.83 -8.49 -7.67
N ASN A 203 21.94 -8.74 -6.93
CA ASN A 203 22.28 -10.05 -6.36
C ASN A 203 21.76 -10.26 -4.94
N ASN A 204 21.18 -9.24 -4.29
CA ASN A 204 20.72 -9.35 -2.92
C ASN A 204 19.31 -8.79 -2.70
N VAL A 205 18.68 -8.28 -3.75
CA VAL A 205 17.33 -7.66 -3.68
C VAL A 205 16.52 -8.07 -4.89
N GLU A 206 15.32 -8.55 -4.67
CA GLU A 206 14.31 -8.72 -5.70
C GLU A 206 13.58 -7.38 -5.88
N LEU A 207 14.00 -6.60 -6.89
CA LEU A 207 13.46 -5.26 -7.15
C LEU A 207 12.35 -5.30 -8.19
N TRP A 208 11.21 -4.67 -7.89
CA TRP A 208 10.07 -4.53 -8.77
C TRP A 208 9.78 -3.05 -9.04
N ILE A 209 9.60 -2.69 -10.29
CA ILE A 209 9.35 -1.28 -10.69
C ILE A 209 8.13 -1.21 -11.60
N ASN A 210 7.12 -0.46 -11.17
CA ASN A 210 5.99 -0.06 -11.99
C ASN A 210 6.12 1.43 -12.34
N PRO A 211 6.51 1.78 -13.57
CA PRO A 211 6.68 3.18 -13.95
C PRO A 211 5.38 3.97 -14.06
N LEU A 212 4.25 3.30 -14.34
CA LEU A 212 3.00 3.98 -14.69
C LEU A 212 1.78 3.21 -14.14
N ALA A 213 1.29 3.63 -12.98
CA ALA A 213 0.18 2.98 -12.29
C ALA A 213 -1.21 3.43 -12.78
N ASN A 214 -1.30 4.58 -13.46
CA ASN A 214 -2.55 5.12 -14.02
C ASN A 214 -2.37 5.60 -15.47
N PRO A 215 -2.13 4.69 -16.42
CA PRO A 215 -1.97 5.10 -17.83
C PRO A 215 -3.21 5.75 -18.43
N ASP A 216 -4.42 5.48 -17.92
CA ASP A 216 -5.64 6.11 -18.41
C ASP A 216 -5.71 7.60 -18.04
N GLY A 217 -5.30 7.96 -16.82
CA GLY A 217 -5.16 9.34 -16.42
C GLY A 217 -4.07 10.06 -17.20
N THR A 218 -2.91 9.42 -17.40
CA THR A 218 -1.76 10.00 -18.09
C THR A 218 -2.03 10.20 -19.58
N TYR A 219 -2.55 9.20 -20.26
CA TYR A 219 -2.86 9.25 -21.70
C TYR A 219 -4.35 9.46 -21.98
N ARG A 220 -4.97 10.29 -21.17
CA ARG A 220 -6.41 10.53 -21.18
C ARG A 220 -6.99 10.88 -22.55
N ASN A 221 -6.32 11.72 -23.33
CA ASN A 221 -6.83 12.17 -24.61
C ASN A 221 -6.56 11.17 -25.76
N ASN A 222 -5.38 10.57 -25.77
CA ASN A 222 -4.93 9.58 -26.76
C ASN A 222 -3.55 9.03 -26.35
N ASN A 223 -3.14 7.91 -26.95
CA ASN A 223 -1.87 7.25 -26.64
C ASN A 223 -0.60 8.04 -27.00
N ASN A 224 -0.70 9.10 -27.80
CA ASN A 224 0.46 9.81 -28.34
C ASN A 224 0.88 11.04 -27.53
N SER A 225 0.09 11.43 -26.52
CA SER A 225 0.36 12.65 -25.77
C SER A 225 -0.15 12.56 -24.35
N ILE A 226 0.67 13.07 -23.41
CA ILE A 226 0.34 13.28 -22.02
C ILE A 226 -0.31 14.66 -21.76
N PHE A 227 -0.52 15.47 -22.81
CA PHE A 227 -1.18 16.77 -22.67
C PHE A 227 -2.61 16.60 -22.15
N ASN A 228 -3.00 17.40 -21.18
CA ASN A 228 -4.23 17.27 -20.39
C ASN A 228 -4.31 15.97 -19.57
N ALA A 229 -3.20 15.41 -19.15
CA ALA A 229 -3.22 14.33 -18.18
C ALA A 229 -4.09 14.71 -16.97
N SER A 230 -4.79 13.73 -16.43
CA SER A 230 -5.73 13.86 -15.31
C SER A 230 -5.19 13.19 -14.07
N ARG A 231 -5.49 13.77 -12.89
CA ARG A 231 -5.20 13.12 -11.62
C ARG A 231 -5.90 11.76 -11.50
N TYR A 232 -7.18 11.70 -11.89
CA TYR A 232 -8.06 10.55 -11.73
C TYR A 232 -7.85 9.47 -12.80
N ASN A 233 -8.35 8.26 -12.53
CA ASN A 233 -8.46 7.21 -13.54
C ASN A 233 -9.61 7.49 -14.54
N ALA A 234 -9.87 6.58 -15.50
CA ALA A 234 -10.92 6.77 -16.50
C ALA A 234 -12.36 6.81 -15.92
N ASN A 235 -12.58 6.29 -14.73
CA ASN A 235 -13.83 6.41 -13.98
C ASN A 235 -13.93 7.68 -13.14
N TRP A 236 -12.97 8.58 -13.22
CA TRP A 236 -12.87 9.81 -12.43
C TRP A 236 -12.79 9.55 -10.92
N ILE A 237 -12.09 8.48 -10.54
CA ILE A 237 -11.81 8.13 -9.14
C ILE A 237 -10.34 8.43 -8.84
N ASP A 238 -10.09 9.03 -7.67
CA ASP A 238 -8.76 9.21 -7.11
C ASP A 238 -8.25 7.86 -6.59
N LEU A 239 -7.24 7.30 -7.24
CA LEU A 239 -6.70 6.00 -6.85
C LEU A 239 -6.01 6.04 -5.48
N ASN A 240 -5.51 7.22 -5.05
CA ASN A 240 -4.92 7.42 -3.72
C ASN A 240 -5.98 7.82 -2.66
N ARG A 241 -7.23 7.45 -2.86
CA ARG A 241 -8.37 7.50 -1.93
C ARG A 241 -9.19 6.21 -1.98
N ASN A 242 -8.76 5.25 -2.80
CA ASN A 242 -9.55 4.07 -3.15
C ASN A 242 -8.99 2.76 -2.57
N TYR A 243 -8.04 2.83 -1.65
CA TYR A 243 -7.56 1.68 -0.85
C TYR A 243 -8.36 1.53 0.44
N PRO A 244 -8.36 0.33 1.06
CA PRO A 244 -8.84 0.19 2.44
C PRO A 244 -8.03 1.06 3.38
N ASP A 245 -8.70 1.64 4.34
CA ASP A 245 -8.13 2.57 5.32
C ASP A 245 -8.23 2.00 6.73
N PRO A 246 -7.18 2.13 7.56
CA PRO A 246 -7.21 1.58 8.92
C PRO A 246 -8.20 2.28 9.85
N GLU A 247 -8.56 3.54 9.62
CA GLU A 247 -9.54 4.29 10.42
C GLU A 247 -10.92 4.34 9.75
N ASP A 248 -10.97 4.71 8.48
CA ASP A 248 -12.21 4.97 7.75
C ASP A 248 -12.78 3.71 7.05
N GLY A 249 -12.09 2.57 7.15
CA GLY A 249 -12.58 1.26 6.71
C GLY A 249 -12.35 0.94 5.23
N PRO A 250 -13.05 -0.06 4.68
CA PRO A 250 -12.69 -0.63 3.38
C PRO A 250 -12.98 0.26 2.17
N HIS A 251 -13.87 1.25 2.28
CA HIS A 251 -14.25 2.14 1.18
C HIS A 251 -14.37 3.59 1.66
N PRO A 252 -13.26 4.26 2.02
CA PRO A 252 -13.31 5.60 2.60
C PRO A 252 -13.84 6.65 1.63
N ASP A 253 -13.60 6.49 0.33
CA ASP A 253 -14.12 7.35 -0.74
C ASP A 253 -15.57 7.02 -1.15
N GLY A 254 -16.18 5.98 -0.60
CA GLY A 254 -17.52 5.51 -0.90
C GLY A 254 -17.71 4.94 -2.32
N ASN A 255 -16.62 4.60 -3.02
CA ASN A 255 -16.64 3.97 -4.34
C ASN A 255 -16.25 2.49 -4.26
N PRO A 256 -16.63 1.67 -5.26
CA PRO A 256 -16.00 0.36 -5.46
C PRO A 256 -14.51 0.51 -5.73
N TYR A 257 -13.72 -0.49 -5.36
CA TYR A 257 -12.32 -0.55 -5.78
C TYR A 257 -12.22 -0.51 -7.30
N GLN A 258 -11.29 0.29 -7.80
CA GLN A 258 -11.04 0.42 -9.21
C GLN A 258 -10.23 -0.77 -9.75
N PRO A 259 -10.30 -1.09 -11.06
CA PRO A 259 -9.48 -2.15 -11.64
C PRO A 259 -8.00 -2.01 -11.31
N GLU A 260 -7.46 -0.79 -11.33
CA GLU A 260 -6.09 -0.45 -10.97
C GLU A 260 -5.83 -0.78 -9.48
N THR A 261 -6.70 -0.34 -8.58
CA THR A 261 -6.59 -0.63 -7.13
C THR A 261 -6.61 -2.14 -6.86
N ILE A 262 -7.56 -2.87 -7.48
CA ILE A 262 -7.66 -4.34 -7.36
C ILE A 262 -6.38 -5.02 -7.87
N ALA A 263 -5.86 -4.58 -9.01
CA ALA A 263 -4.65 -5.14 -9.60
C ALA A 263 -3.45 -4.98 -8.66
N PHE A 264 -3.27 -3.79 -8.07
CA PHE A 264 -2.17 -3.56 -7.11
C PHE A 264 -2.37 -4.31 -5.80
N MET A 265 -3.58 -4.34 -5.22
CA MET A 265 -3.85 -5.12 -4.00
C MET A 265 -3.55 -6.61 -4.21
N ASN A 266 -4.04 -7.20 -5.30
CA ASN A 266 -3.75 -8.60 -5.61
C ASN A 266 -2.25 -8.86 -5.86
N PHE A 267 -1.58 -7.93 -6.49
CA PHE A 267 -0.14 -8.03 -6.78
C PHE A 267 0.68 -7.96 -5.50
N THR A 268 0.41 -6.99 -4.61
CA THR A 268 1.15 -6.83 -3.36
C THR A 268 0.92 -8.00 -2.40
N ASP A 269 -0.33 -8.46 -2.25
CA ASP A 269 -0.67 -9.67 -1.48
C ASP A 269 0.05 -10.93 -2.03
N SER A 270 0.09 -11.10 -3.36
CA SER A 270 0.70 -12.29 -3.99
C SER A 270 2.22 -12.33 -3.90
N VAL A 271 2.89 -11.18 -3.91
CA VAL A 271 4.36 -11.09 -3.87
C VAL A 271 4.88 -10.97 -2.44
N GLY A 272 4.21 -10.21 -1.58
CA GLY A 272 4.63 -9.90 -0.22
C GLY A 272 5.91 -9.06 -0.22
N PHE A 273 5.74 -7.73 -0.34
CA PHE A 273 6.86 -6.77 -0.35
C PHE A 273 7.29 -6.41 1.06
N ASP A 274 8.59 -6.21 1.25
CA ASP A 274 9.17 -5.78 2.52
C ASP A 274 9.31 -4.26 2.59
N LEU A 275 9.70 -3.62 1.46
CA LEU A 275 9.98 -2.20 1.35
C LEU A 275 9.38 -1.63 0.06
N SER A 276 8.83 -0.42 0.11
CA SER A 276 8.19 0.19 -1.04
C SER A 276 8.30 1.72 -1.04
N SER A 277 8.15 2.32 -2.21
CA SER A 277 7.92 3.77 -2.36
C SER A 277 6.98 4.06 -3.51
N ASN A 278 6.09 5.02 -3.30
CA ASN A 278 5.14 5.51 -4.29
C ASN A 278 5.52 6.94 -4.71
N PHE A 279 5.80 7.13 -6.00
CA PHE A 279 6.28 8.40 -6.53
C PHE A 279 5.13 9.29 -6.99
N HIS A 280 5.11 10.49 -6.48
CA HIS A 280 4.17 11.55 -6.72
C HIS A 280 4.87 12.82 -7.21
N SER A 281 4.09 13.87 -7.46
CA SER A 281 4.54 15.22 -7.77
C SER A 281 3.49 16.25 -7.36
N GLY A 282 3.92 17.49 -7.15
CA GLY A 282 3.12 18.62 -6.65
C GLY A 282 3.79 19.26 -5.44
N ALA A 283 4.80 18.59 -4.90
CA ALA A 283 5.71 19.05 -3.86
C ALA A 283 7.09 18.42 -4.04
N VAL A 284 8.03 18.72 -3.13
CA VAL A 284 9.35 18.09 -3.07
C VAL A 284 9.64 17.69 -1.63
N VAL A 285 9.28 16.45 -1.28
CA VAL A 285 9.37 15.96 0.10
C VAL A 285 9.31 14.42 0.14
N ALA A 286 9.93 13.80 1.15
CA ALA A 286 9.73 12.41 1.52
C ALA A 286 8.72 12.35 2.68
N ASN A 287 7.55 11.78 2.40
CA ASN A 287 6.43 11.67 3.34
C ASN A 287 6.35 10.25 3.90
N TYR A 288 6.47 10.10 5.23
CA TYR A 288 6.39 8.82 5.93
C TYR A 288 5.06 8.67 6.70
N PRO A 289 4.60 7.42 6.98
CA PRO A 289 3.32 7.16 7.61
C PRO A 289 3.20 7.76 9.04
N TRP A 290 2.00 8.03 9.43
CA TRP A 290 0.72 7.71 8.80
C TRP A 290 0.13 8.94 8.11
N ASP A 291 -0.70 8.70 7.08
CA ASP A 291 -1.47 9.76 6.41
C ASP A 291 -2.86 9.93 7.05
N THR A 292 -3.52 8.83 7.46
CA THR A 292 -4.92 8.84 7.91
C THR A 292 -5.08 9.32 9.35
N TRP A 293 -4.18 8.99 10.27
CA TRP A 293 -4.30 9.35 11.69
C TRP A 293 -3.03 9.98 12.29
N SER A 294 -3.23 10.68 13.41
CA SER A 294 -2.13 11.35 14.14
C SER A 294 -1.29 10.42 15.03
N ASN A 295 -1.53 9.10 14.99
CA ASN A 295 -0.73 8.13 15.70
C ASN A 295 0.72 8.16 15.20
N ILE A 296 1.67 8.04 16.13
CA ILE A 296 3.08 7.89 15.76
C ILE A 296 3.30 6.42 15.40
N THR A 297 3.87 6.15 14.23
CA THR A 297 4.23 4.79 13.80
C THR A 297 5.26 4.18 14.76
N ALA A 298 5.19 2.88 14.99
CA ALA A 298 6.18 2.15 15.80
C ALA A 298 7.62 2.37 15.30
N ASP A 299 7.79 2.47 14.00
CA ASP A 299 9.11 2.56 13.35
C ASP A 299 9.57 4.01 13.12
N VAL A 300 9.05 5.00 13.84
CA VAL A 300 9.31 6.43 13.61
C VAL A 300 10.81 6.76 13.59
N ASP A 301 11.60 6.21 14.49
CA ASP A 301 13.05 6.50 14.55
C ASP A 301 13.78 5.95 13.31
N TRP A 302 13.34 4.81 12.78
CA TRP A 302 13.87 4.26 11.53
C TRP A 302 13.43 5.12 10.34
N TRP A 303 12.16 5.53 10.28
CA TRP A 303 11.66 6.42 9.22
C TRP A 303 12.42 7.74 9.19
N LEU A 304 12.61 8.40 10.34
CA LEU A 304 13.33 9.65 10.43
C LEU A 304 14.77 9.52 9.92
N GLN A 305 15.46 8.43 10.28
CA GLN A 305 16.81 8.15 9.80
C GLN A 305 16.85 7.98 8.28
N VAL A 306 15.99 7.12 7.74
CA VAL A 306 16.03 6.73 6.32
C VAL A 306 15.53 7.87 5.43
N MET A 307 14.48 8.57 5.82
CA MET A 307 13.96 9.71 5.07
C MET A 307 14.93 10.91 5.11
N THR A 308 15.58 11.17 6.24
CA THR A 308 16.64 12.19 6.33
C THR A 308 17.83 11.84 5.43
N GLN A 309 18.22 10.56 5.36
CA GLN A 309 19.26 10.11 4.43
C GLN A 309 18.83 10.35 2.98
N TYR A 310 17.61 9.97 2.61
CA TYR A 310 17.07 10.19 1.26
C TYR A 310 17.14 11.67 0.87
N ALA A 311 16.53 12.54 1.68
CA ALA A 311 16.47 13.98 1.43
C ALA A 311 17.87 14.62 1.38
N SER A 312 18.77 14.23 2.29
CA SER A 312 20.14 14.75 2.31
C SER A 312 20.93 14.39 1.05
N LEU A 313 20.79 13.14 0.55
CA LEU A 313 21.44 12.72 -0.69
C LEU A 313 20.86 13.46 -1.90
N ALA A 314 19.54 13.67 -1.94
CA ALA A 314 18.89 14.44 -3.00
C ALA A 314 19.35 15.90 -3.00
N GLN A 315 19.44 16.53 -1.82
CA GLN A 315 19.97 17.88 -1.66
C GLN A 315 21.44 18.01 -2.12
N GLN A 316 22.29 17.05 -1.76
CA GLN A 316 23.72 17.05 -2.12
C GLN A 316 23.95 16.91 -3.63
N ASN A 317 23.05 16.22 -4.34
CA ASN A 317 23.14 15.97 -5.78
C ASN A 317 22.29 16.93 -6.63
N SER A 318 21.76 17.98 -6.03
CA SER A 318 20.87 18.94 -6.69
C SER A 318 21.34 20.38 -6.55
N PHE A 319 20.56 21.30 -7.15
CA PHE A 319 20.72 22.74 -7.05
C PHE A 319 19.42 23.36 -6.51
N ASN A 320 19.48 24.61 -6.05
CA ASN A 320 18.32 25.48 -5.82
C ASN A 320 17.29 24.94 -4.81
N ASP A 321 17.71 24.68 -3.58
CA ASP A 321 16.80 24.37 -2.46
C ASP A 321 15.87 23.17 -2.69
N TYR A 322 16.29 22.21 -3.51
CA TYR A 322 15.58 20.96 -3.72
C TYR A 322 15.46 20.18 -2.39
N PHE A 323 14.31 19.63 -2.07
CA PHE A 323 13.98 19.02 -0.76
C PHE A 323 14.11 20.00 0.43
N SER A 324 13.72 21.27 0.25
CA SER A 324 13.79 22.30 1.30
C SER A 324 12.42 22.83 1.76
N GLN A 325 11.31 22.37 1.17
CA GLN A 325 9.96 22.88 1.49
C GLN A 325 9.50 22.53 2.91
N PHE A 326 9.97 21.42 3.47
CA PHE A 326 9.70 20.95 4.82
C PHE A 326 11.00 20.88 5.61
N GLU A 327 10.91 20.80 6.93
CA GLU A 327 12.10 20.66 7.76
C GLU A 327 12.88 19.41 7.34
N ASN A 328 14.13 19.60 6.96
CA ASN A 328 15.02 18.54 6.44
C ASN A 328 14.51 17.79 5.18
N GLY A 329 13.51 18.32 4.46
CA GLY A 329 12.94 17.68 3.28
C GLY A 329 12.06 16.46 3.55
N ILE A 330 11.57 16.32 4.79
CA ILE A 330 10.73 15.18 5.21
C ILE A 330 9.49 15.67 5.96
N THR A 331 8.42 14.89 5.94
CA THR A 331 7.22 15.15 6.72
C THR A 331 6.53 13.86 7.13
N ASN A 332 5.81 13.90 8.26
CA ASN A 332 4.77 12.92 8.52
C ASN A 332 3.51 13.29 7.72
N GLY A 333 2.83 12.30 7.17
CA GLY A 333 1.68 12.55 6.30
C GLY A 333 0.55 13.29 6.98
N ASN A 334 0.10 12.80 8.12
CA ASN A 334 -0.98 13.45 8.87
C ASN A 334 -0.59 14.84 9.39
N GLU A 335 0.70 15.09 9.69
CA GLU A 335 1.16 16.43 10.04
C GLU A 335 1.06 17.41 8.86
N TRP A 336 1.12 16.92 7.64
CA TRP A 336 0.85 17.72 6.45
C TRP A 336 -0.66 17.96 6.30
N TYR A 337 -1.42 16.94 5.98
CA TYR A 337 -2.90 16.91 6.04
C TYR A 337 -3.39 15.46 6.01
N GLU A 338 -4.58 15.24 6.54
CA GLU A 338 -5.19 13.91 6.62
C GLU A 338 -5.60 13.37 5.26
N VAL A 339 -5.20 12.12 4.96
CA VAL A 339 -5.58 11.39 3.74
C VAL A 339 -6.15 10.04 4.14
N ALA A 340 -7.43 9.80 3.84
CA ALA A 340 -8.07 8.51 3.99
C ALA A 340 -8.02 7.69 2.69
N GLY A 341 -7.79 6.39 2.78
CA GLY A 341 -7.74 5.47 1.64
C GLY A 341 -6.49 5.63 0.77
N GLY A 342 -5.42 6.18 1.34
CA GLY A 342 -4.12 6.30 0.71
C GLY A 342 -3.39 4.96 0.60
N ARG A 343 -2.59 4.80 -0.44
CA ARG A 343 -1.80 3.59 -0.66
C ARG A 343 -0.71 3.40 0.39
N GLN A 344 -0.07 4.48 0.84
CA GLN A 344 0.98 4.42 1.86
C GLN A 344 0.50 3.70 3.12
N ASP A 345 -0.66 4.08 3.65
CA ASP A 345 -1.20 3.46 4.86
C ASP A 345 -1.69 2.03 4.61
N TYR A 346 -2.25 1.76 3.41
CA TYR A 346 -2.59 0.40 3.00
C TYR A 346 -1.38 -0.54 3.04
N MET A 347 -0.27 -0.14 2.44
CA MET A 347 0.97 -0.95 2.39
C MET A 347 1.55 -1.17 3.79
N ASN A 348 1.58 -0.13 4.63
CA ASN A 348 2.14 -0.24 5.97
C ASN A 348 1.25 -1.05 6.92
N TYR A 349 -0.09 -0.88 6.86
CA TYR A 349 -1.01 -1.47 7.83
C TYR A 349 -1.52 -2.85 7.41
N PHE A 350 -1.88 -3.06 6.14
CA PHE A 350 -2.49 -4.31 5.68
C PHE A 350 -1.48 -5.27 5.05
N GLU A 351 -0.47 -4.74 4.34
CA GLU A 351 0.57 -5.55 3.68
C GLU A 351 1.83 -5.71 4.55
N HIS A 352 1.93 -5.04 5.69
CA HIS A 352 3.10 -5.04 6.58
C HIS A 352 4.41 -4.61 5.89
N CYS A 353 4.29 -3.93 4.74
CA CYS A 353 5.37 -3.41 3.92
C CYS A 353 5.69 -1.96 4.30
N ARG A 354 6.96 -1.61 4.47
CA ARG A 354 7.36 -0.22 4.77
C ARG A 354 7.35 0.61 3.49
N GLU A 355 6.26 1.36 3.26
CA GLU A 355 6.11 2.28 2.14
C GLU A 355 6.12 3.74 2.60
N PHE A 356 6.82 4.60 1.85
CA PHE A 356 6.73 6.04 1.96
C PHE A 356 6.32 6.66 0.63
N THR A 357 5.72 7.85 0.70
CA THR A 357 5.36 8.64 -0.47
C THR A 357 6.49 9.63 -0.80
N LEU A 358 6.95 9.60 -2.05
CA LEU A 358 8.00 10.46 -2.55
C LEU A 358 7.42 11.50 -3.51
N GLU A 359 7.43 12.74 -3.11
CA GLU A 359 7.08 13.89 -3.94
C GLU A 359 8.33 14.43 -4.64
N LEU A 360 8.37 14.33 -5.98
CA LEU A 360 9.59 14.53 -6.78
C LEU A 360 9.73 15.93 -7.39
N SER A 361 8.63 16.65 -7.53
CA SER A 361 8.62 17.89 -8.34
C SER A 361 7.46 18.77 -7.96
N ASP A 362 7.69 20.08 -7.84
CA ASP A 362 6.62 21.07 -7.69
C ASP A 362 5.71 21.14 -8.93
N ASP A 363 6.28 20.90 -10.13
CA ASP A 363 5.50 20.75 -11.35
C ASP A 363 5.06 19.29 -11.50
N LYS A 364 3.76 19.03 -11.56
CA LYS A 364 3.22 17.68 -11.77
C LYS A 364 3.60 17.09 -13.12
N THR A 365 3.63 17.93 -14.14
CA THR A 365 3.99 17.58 -15.51
C THR A 365 5.15 18.50 -15.96
N PRO A 366 6.39 18.28 -15.47
CA PRO A 366 7.51 19.11 -15.88
C PRO A 366 7.82 18.97 -17.37
N ILE A 367 8.39 20.01 -17.99
CA ILE A 367 8.86 19.89 -19.39
C ILE A 367 9.97 18.84 -19.49
N GLY A 368 10.07 18.16 -20.64
CA GLY A 368 11.05 17.07 -20.84
C GLY A 368 12.48 17.48 -20.50
N ALA A 369 12.88 18.70 -20.83
CA ALA A 369 14.22 19.22 -20.52
C ALA A 369 14.59 19.21 -19.04
N ASN A 370 13.63 19.16 -18.11
CA ASN A 370 13.87 19.12 -16.67
C ASN A 370 14.00 17.68 -16.11
N LEU A 371 13.60 16.65 -16.85
CA LEU A 371 13.64 15.26 -16.40
C LEU A 371 15.06 14.76 -16.03
N PRO A 372 16.14 15.13 -16.76
CA PRO A 372 17.50 14.77 -16.37
C PRO A 372 17.90 15.31 -14.98
N PHE A 373 17.39 16.48 -14.58
CA PHE A 373 17.67 17.04 -13.26
C PHE A 373 17.10 16.13 -12.14
N TYR A 374 15.85 15.67 -12.26
CA TYR A 374 15.25 14.81 -11.23
C TYR A 374 15.99 13.48 -11.09
N TRP A 375 16.54 12.96 -12.18
CA TRP A 375 17.39 11.78 -12.14
C TRP A 375 18.70 12.03 -11.37
N GLU A 376 19.44 13.07 -11.74
CA GLU A 376 20.72 13.36 -11.10
C GLU A 376 20.52 13.67 -9.59
N ALA A 377 19.46 14.35 -9.24
CA ALA A 377 19.14 14.66 -7.85
C ALA A 377 18.76 13.41 -7.03
N ASN A 378 18.00 12.46 -7.60
CA ASN A 378 17.40 11.36 -6.84
C ASN A 378 18.12 10.02 -7.01
N LYS A 379 18.97 9.82 -8.02
CA LYS A 379 19.61 8.53 -8.29
C LYS A 379 20.29 7.92 -7.05
N ALA A 380 21.11 8.69 -6.37
CA ALA A 380 21.82 8.21 -5.17
C ALA A 380 20.85 7.87 -4.02
N SER A 381 19.81 8.68 -3.84
CA SER A 381 18.77 8.45 -2.82
C SER A 381 17.97 7.18 -3.10
N LEU A 382 17.57 6.96 -4.36
CA LEU A 382 16.84 5.76 -4.78
C LEU A 382 17.67 4.49 -4.55
N LEU A 383 18.95 4.49 -4.92
CA LEU A 383 19.84 3.34 -4.70
C LEU A 383 20.08 3.11 -3.19
N ALA A 384 20.29 4.17 -2.42
CA ALA A 384 20.47 4.07 -0.97
C ALA A 384 19.20 3.52 -0.26
N TYR A 385 18.00 3.89 -0.73
CA TYR A 385 16.76 3.35 -0.18
C TYR A 385 16.57 1.86 -0.52
N ILE A 386 16.89 1.43 -1.74
CA ILE A 386 16.92 -0.01 -2.06
C ILE A 386 17.89 -0.75 -1.13
N GLN A 387 19.07 -0.19 -0.86
CA GLN A 387 20.06 -0.79 0.05
C GLN A 387 19.56 -0.90 1.50
N GLN A 388 18.64 -0.04 1.96
CA GLN A 388 18.02 -0.18 3.28
C GLN A 388 17.30 -1.53 3.44
N SER A 389 16.84 -2.14 2.36
CA SER A 389 16.13 -3.43 2.39
C SER A 389 17.00 -4.59 2.89
N VAL A 390 18.32 -4.51 2.77
CA VAL A 390 19.23 -5.57 3.25
C VAL A 390 19.68 -5.37 4.70
N PHE A 391 19.41 -4.22 5.32
CA PHE A 391 19.76 -3.94 6.71
C PHE A 391 18.64 -4.30 7.69
N GLY A 392 18.95 -4.18 9.00
CA GLY A 392 18.03 -4.51 10.08
C GLY A 392 18.08 -5.99 10.47
N LEU A 393 16.98 -6.51 10.98
CA LEU A 393 16.87 -7.90 11.43
C LEU A 393 16.25 -8.75 10.33
N ARG A 394 16.89 -9.86 10.00
CA ARG A 394 16.41 -10.81 8.98
C ARG A 394 16.81 -12.25 9.29
N GLY A 395 16.16 -13.19 8.69
CA GLY A 395 16.45 -14.61 8.83
C GLY A 395 15.37 -15.47 8.20
N VAL A 396 15.39 -16.76 8.51
CA VAL A 396 14.45 -17.76 8.00
C VAL A 396 13.75 -18.44 9.16
N VAL A 397 12.43 -18.64 9.05
CA VAL A 397 11.64 -19.40 10.02
C VAL A 397 11.24 -20.75 9.43
N THR A 398 11.60 -21.83 10.14
CA THR A 398 11.38 -23.20 9.67
C THR A 398 10.77 -24.10 10.76
N ASP A 399 10.16 -25.21 10.34
CA ASP A 399 9.79 -26.29 11.22
C ASP A 399 11.06 -27.00 11.76
N SER A 400 11.16 -27.17 13.07
CA SER A 400 12.35 -27.73 13.73
C SER A 400 12.61 -29.20 13.42
N LEU A 401 11.61 -29.94 12.95
CA LEU A 401 11.72 -31.36 12.66
C LEU A 401 11.93 -31.63 11.16
N THR A 402 11.19 -30.93 10.31
CA THR A 402 11.20 -31.16 8.86
C THR A 402 12.14 -30.23 8.12
N GLY A 403 12.45 -29.06 8.68
CA GLY A 403 13.17 -27.99 8.02
C GLY A 403 12.34 -27.19 7.01
N GLU A 404 11.05 -27.51 6.84
CA GLU A 404 10.16 -26.80 5.93
C GLU A 404 9.96 -25.34 6.34
N PRO A 405 9.92 -24.40 5.39
CA PRO A 405 9.71 -22.99 5.67
C PRO A 405 8.30 -22.72 6.22
N LEU A 406 8.20 -21.77 7.11
CA LEU A 406 6.95 -21.37 7.76
C LEU A 406 6.59 -19.92 7.43
N SER A 407 5.29 -19.66 7.28
CA SER A 407 4.74 -18.32 7.39
C SER A 407 4.49 -18.03 8.86
N ALA A 408 5.36 -17.25 9.48
CA ALA A 408 5.36 -16.95 10.89
C ALA A 408 5.29 -15.44 11.12
N LYS A 409 4.50 -15.04 12.11
CA LYS A 409 4.48 -13.67 12.62
C LYS A 409 5.74 -13.40 13.41
N VAL A 410 6.37 -12.26 13.15
CA VAL A 410 7.53 -11.72 13.87
C VAL A 410 7.08 -10.46 14.59
N PHE A 411 6.93 -10.56 15.90
CA PHE A 411 6.36 -9.52 16.75
C PHE A 411 7.36 -9.04 17.80
N ILE A 412 7.45 -7.73 17.99
CA ILE A 412 8.33 -7.10 18.98
C ILE A 412 7.47 -6.56 20.13
N GLU A 413 7.62 -7.16 21.30
CA GLU A 413 6.83 -6.85 22.47
C GLU A 413 7.13 -5.44 23.00
N ASN A 414 6.08 -4.68 23.33
CA ASN A 414 6.14 -3.27 23.74
C ASN A 414 6.69 -2.29 22.69
N TYR A 415 6.76 -2.71 21.43
CA TYR A 415 7.20 -1.89 20.31
C TYR A 415 6.18 -1.89 19.17
N ASP A 416 5.76 -3.08 18.71
CA ASP A 416 4.82 -3.19 17.60
C ASP A 416 3.42 -2.74 18.02
N ILE A 417 2.88 -1.79 17.27
CA ILE A 417 1.52 -1.23 17.37
C ILE A 417 0.97 -1.04 15.95
N ASP A 418 -0.33 -0.90 15.82
CA ASP A 418 -0.99 -0.55 14.56
C ASP A 418 -0.55 -1.45 13.38
N ASN A 419 -0.51 -2.78 13.60
CA ASN A 419 -0.08 -3.81 12.63
C ASN A 419 1.36 -3.64 12.10
N SER A 420 2.28 -3.09 12.91
CA SER A 420 3.68 -2.90 12.49
C SER A 420 4.54 -4.16 12.52
N GLU A 421 4.02 -5.27 13.05
CA GLU A 421 4.69 -6.57 12.95
C GLU A 421 4.89 -7.00 11.50
N VAL A 422 5.81 -7.94 11.26
CA VAL A 422 6.04 -8.51 9.93
C VAL A 422 5.83 -10.03 9.94
N TYR A 423 5.79 -10.61 8.75
CA TYR A 423 5.63 -12.05 8.57
C TYR A 423 6.78 -12.63 7.75
N SER A 424 7.09 -13.90 7.97
CA SER A 424 8.00 -14.62 7.07
C SER A 424 7.23 -15.13 5.85
N HIS A 425 7.86 -15.04 4.66
CA HIS A 425 7.25 -15.32 3.37
C HIS A 425 7.64 -16.68 2.81
N LEU A 426 6.65 -17.43 2.34
CA LEU A 426 6.89 -18.64 1.56
C LEU A 426 7.33 -18.28 0.12
N PRO A 427 8.08 -19.13 -0.58
CA PRO A 427 8.48 -20.49 -0.22
C PRO A 427 9.77 -20.61 0.62
N ILE A 428 10.41 -19.52 1.00
CA ILE A 428 11.71 -19.52 1.71
C ILE A 428 11.53 -19.52 3.24
N GLY A 429 10.46 -18.87 3.74
CA GLY A 429 10.26 -18.59 5.16
C GLY A 429 11.10 -17.42 5.65
N ASN A 430 11.59 -16.58 4.74
CA ASN A 430 12.40 -15.41 5.07
C ASN A 430 11.55 -14.25 5.59
N TYR A 431 12.14 -13.45 6.48
CA TYR A 431 11.52 -12.24 7.01
C TYR A 431 12.54 -11.10 7.07
N HIS A 432 12.04 -9.88 6.95
CA HIS A 432 12.83 -8.66 7.03
C HIS A 432 12.12 -7.67 7.96
N ARG A 433 12.78 -7.25 9.05
CA ARG A 433 12.26 -6.29 10.02
C ARG A 433 13.22 -5.10 10.12
N TYR A 434 12.79 -3.98 9.57
CA TYR A 434 13.55 -2.72 9.59
C TYR A 434 13.37 -2.05 10.95
N LEU A 435 14.49 -1.71 11.60
CA LEU A 435 14.53 -1.16 12.95
C LEU A 435 15.69 -0.17 13.06
N SER A 436 15.52 0.86 13.89
CA SER A 436 16.64 1.69 14.34
C SER A 436 17.57 0.91 15.28
N SER A 437 18.77 1.45 15.55
CA SER A 437 19.70 0.85 16.52
C SER A 437 19.03 0.69 17.88
N GLY A 438 19.08 -0.52 18.42
CA GLY A 438 18.42 -0.83 19.68
C GLY A 438 18.61 -2.28 20.13
N VAL A 439 17.96 -2.62 21.23
CA VAL A 439 17.92 -3.99 21.78
C VAL A 439 16.46 -4.39 21.94
N TYR A 440 16.09 -5.46 21.25
CA TYR A 440 14.69 -5.87 21.09
C TYR A 440 14.40 -7.26 21.64
N SER A 441 13.14 -7.50 21.99
CA SER A 441 12.63 -8.83 22.34
C SER A 441 11.62 -9.24 21.31
N LEU A 442 11.92 -10.31 20.55
CA LEU A 442 11.10 -10.78 19.44
C LEU A 442 10.44 -12.10 19.75
N THR A 443 9.16 -12.18 19.43
CA THR A 443 8.38 -13.41 19.52
C THR A 443 7.97 -13.87 18.13
N PHE A 444 8.35 -15.11 17.78
CA PHE A 444 7.97 -15.78 16.56
C PHE A 444 6.81 -16.73 16.82
N SER A 445 5.76 -16.65 16.03
CA SER A 445 4.58 -17.50 16.16
C SER A 445 4.04 -17.93 14.80
N ALA A 446 3.60 -19.16 14.69
CA ALA A 446 2.91 -19.70 13.53
C ALA A 446 1.78 -20.62 13.99
N ASP A 447 0.75 -20.79 13.16
CA ASP A 447 -0.36 -21.68 13.45
C ASP A 447 0.13 -23.12 13.67
N GLU A 448 -0.37 -23.78 14.71
CA GLU A 448 0.04 -25.13 15.13
C GLU A 448 1.47 -25.25 15.71
N TYR A 449 2.19 -24.11 15.93
CA TYR A 449 3.56 -24.14 16.48
C TYR A 449 3.63 -23.44 17.84
N VAL A 450 4.55 -23.91 18.68
CA VAL A 450 4.89 -23.27 19.95
C VAL A 450 5.65 -21.98 19.66
N SER A 451 5.12 -20.85 20.14
CA SER A 451 5.78 -19.55 19.99
C SER A 451 7.15 -19.55 20.67
N LYS A 452 8.12 -18.85 20.08
CA LYS A 452 9.49 -18.76 20.56
C LYS A 452 9.92 -17.31 20.66
N THR A 453 10.43 -16.93 21.84
CA THR A 453 10.87 -15.57 22.14
C THR A 453 12.40 -15.52 22.26
N PHE A 454 12.99 -14.52 21.64
CA PHE A 454 14.40 -14.15 21.76
C PHE A 454 14.50 -12.78 22.43
N ASN A 455 15.23 -12.71 23.53
CA ASN A 455 15.45 -11.47 24.25
C ASN A 455 16.83 -10.89 23.98
N ASN A 456 16.97 -9.57 24.12
CA ASN A 456 18.25 -8.87 23.97
C ASN A 456 18.89 -9.02 22.58
N VAL A 457 18.08 -9.02 21.52
CA VAL A 457 18.57 -9.01 20.14
C VAL A 457 19.02 -7.60 19.80
N SER A 458 20.32 -7.44 19.50
CA SER A 458 20.90 -6.14 19.16
C SER A 458 20.78 -5.89 17.65
N VAL A 459 20.31 -4.71 17.29
CA VAL A 459 20.27 -4.21 15.91
C VAL A 459 21.07 -2.91 15.85
N LEU A 460 21.84 -2.70 14.79
CA LEU A 460 22.57 -1.47 14.51
C LEU A 460 22.11 -0.86 13.18
N ASN A 461 22.13 0.46 13.09
CA ASN A 461 21.79 1.18 11.86
C ASN A 461 22.74 0.81 10.72
N ASN A 462 22.20 0.59 9.54
CA ASN A 462 22.93 0.20 8.33
C ASN A 462 23.76 -1.08 8.47
N GLU A 463 23.37 -1.95 9.39
CA GLU A 463 23.94 -3.29 9.56
C GLU A 463 22.85 -4.35 9.52
N THR A 464 23.25 -5.58 9.21
CA THR A 464 22.33 -6.73 9.16
C THR A 464 22.54 -7.62 10.37
N THR A 465 21.48 -7.86 11.12
CA THR A 465 21.45 -8.89 12.19
C THR A 465 20.70 -10.11 11.68
N TYR A 466 21.38 -11.26 11.63
CA TYR A 466 20.76 -12.54 11.21
C TYR A 466 20.23 -13.31 12.41
N LEU A 467 18.99 -13.78 12.31
CA LEU A 467 18.36 -14.63 13.32
C LEU A 467 17.45 -15.68 12.65
N ASP A 468 18.02 -16.85 12.38
CA ASP A 468 17.23 -17.99 11.91
C ASP A 468 16.51 -18.66 13.07
N VAL A 469 15.24 -19.01 12.85
CA VAL A 469 14.34 -19.51 13.89
C VAL A 469 13.75 -20.85 13.50
N GLN A 470 13.83 -21.80 14.39
CA GLN A 470 13.15 -23.07 14.28
C GLN A 470 12.00 -23.12 15.30
N LEU A 471 10.77 -23.32 14.82
CA LEU A 471 9.59 -23.50 15.66
C LEU A 471 9.26 -24.97 15.80
N VAL A 472 8.87 -25.34 17.00
CA VAL A 472 8.45 -26.72 17.32
C VAL A 472 6.94 -26.81 17.09
N LYS A 473 6.54 -27.71 16.21
CA LYS A 473 5.11 -27.97 16.02
C LYS A 473 4.50 -28.44 17.35
N HIS A 474 3.34 -27.90 17.69
CA HIS A 474 2.60 -28.46 18.80
C HIS A 474 2.47 -29.95 18.57
N ASN A 475 3.08 -30.77 19.41
CA ASN A 475 2.72 -32.16 19.46
C ASN A 475 1.24 -32.21 19.85
N LEU A 476 0.37 -32.04 18.87
CA LEU A 476 -0.89 -32.72 18.90
C LEU A 476 -0.51 -34.20 18.85
N THR A 477 -0.02 -34.76 19.98
CA THR A 477 -0.42 -36.09 20.30
C THR A 477 -1.94 -35.96 20.37
N THR A 478 -2.61 -36.10 19.22
CA THR A 478 -3.71 -37.01 19.18
C THR A 478 -3.13 -38.32 19.74
N ARG A 479 -2.96 -38.39 21.06
CA ARG A 479 -3.47 -39.56 21.71
C ARG A 479 -4.87 -39.57 21.11
N GLU A 480 -5.11 -40.45 20.15
CA GLU A 480 -6.37 -41.09 20.03
C GLU A 480 -6.65 -41.66 21.43
N LEU A 481 -7.04 -40.78 22.36
CA LEU A 481 -8.21 -41.07 23.12
C LEU A 481 -9.20 -41.26 21.98
N THR A 482 -9.29 -42.50 21.44
CA THR A 482 -10.49 -43.03 20.84
C THR A 482 -11.52 -42.73 21.89
N THR A 483 -11.87 -41.44 21.92
CA THR A 483 -12.80 -40.91 22.87
C THR A 483 -14.06 -41.56 22.42
N GLN A 484 -14.59 -42.34 23.25
CA GLN A 484 -15.95 -42.84 23.18
C GLN A 484 -16.95 -41.69 23.06
N LEU A 485 -16.45 -40.42 22.82
CA LEU A 485 -17.29 -39.25 22.63
C LEU A 485 -18.18 -39.46 21.42
N LYS A 486 -19.44 -39.70 21.68
CA LYS A 486 -20.50 -39.85 20.68
C LYS A 486 -21.40 -38.66 20.73
N ILE A 487 -21.67 -38.09 19.57
CA ILE A 487 -22.64 -37.00 19.41
C ILE A 487 -23.71 -37.47 18.43
N TYR A 488 -24.95 -37.56 18.89
CA TYR A 488 -26.06 -38.10 18.09
C TYR A 488 -27.40 -37.49 18.53
N PRO A 489 -28.42 -37.42 17.61
CA PRO A 489 -28.34 -37.69 16.19
C PRO A 489 -27.49 -36.69 15.42
N GLN A 490 -27.06 -37.01 14.19
CA GLN A 490 -26.42 -36.05 13.29
C GLN A 490 -26.98 -36.24 11.86
N PRO A 491 -27.50 -35.16 11.24
CA PRO A 491 -27.72 -33.82 11.83
C PRO A 491 -28.68 -33.87 13.03
N ALA A 492 -28.54 -32.87 13.92
CA ALA A 492 -29.37 -32.73 15.10
C ALA A 492 -30.57 -31.82 14.83
N GLY A 493 -31.75 -32.21 15.22
CA GLY A 493 -32.95 -31.36 15.22
C GLY A 493 -32.96 -30.43 16.47
N ASP A 494 -33.96 -30.65 17.35
CA ASP A 494 -34.13 -29.80 18.54
C ASP A 494 -33.12 -30.07 19.66
N PHE A 495 -32.45 -31.21 19.66
CA PHE A 495 -31.47 -31.59 20.66
C PHE A 495 -30.41 -32.55 20.11
N VAL A 496 -29.29 -32.65 20.80
CA VAL A 496 -28.21 -33.59 20.57
C VAL A 496 -27.69 -34.13 21.89
N PHE A 497 -27.41 -35.44 21.92
CA PHE A 497 -26.71 -36.10 23.02
C PHE A 497 -25.22 -36.09 22.78
N VAL A 498 -24.47 -35.66 23.78
CA VAL A 498 -23.02 -35.81 23.84
C VAL A 498 -22.71 -36.81 24.96
N ALA A 499 -22.16 -37.96 24.64
CA ALA A 499 -21.86 -39.03 25.59
C ALA A 499 -20.39 -39.47 25.47
N GLY A 500 -19.86 -40.06 26.54
CA GLY A 500 -18.47 -40.49 26.60
C GLY A 500 -17.49 -39.37 26.90
N ILE A 501 -17.95 -38.32 27.59
CA ILE A 501 -17.09 -37.25 28.06
C ILE A 501 -16.24 -37.77 29.22
N PRO A 502 -14.89 -37.63 29.18
CA PRO A 502 -14.01 -38.09 30.24
C PRO A 502 -14.32 -37.41 31.57
N GLU A 503 -14.25 -38.18 32.68
CA GLU A 503 -14.49 -37.61 34.03
C GLU A 503 -13.54 -36.46 34.39
N GLN A 504 -12.33 -36.48 33.83
CA GLN A 504 -11.32 -35.43 34.04
C GLN A 504 -11.56 -34.17 33.18
N ALA A 505 -12.60 -34.21 32.30
CA ALA A 505 -12.88 -33.06 31.42
C ALA A 505 -13.30 -31.83 32.23
N ASN A 506 -12.69 -30.72 31.90
CA ASN A 506 -13.01 -29.41 32.45
C ASN A 506 -13.18 -28.38 31.35
N ASN A 507 -13.56 -27.17 31.68
CA ASN A 507 -13.73 -26.05 30.74
C ASN A 507 -14.54 -26.42 29.51
N VAL A 508 -15.73 -27.01 29.70
CA VAL A 508 -16.56 -27.50 28.59
C VAL A 508 -17.36 -26.36 27.99
N HIS A 509 -17.25 -26.23 26.68
CA HIS A 509 -17.88 -25.13 25.94
C HIS A 509 -18.54 -25.64 24.64
N LEU A 510 -19.55 -24.88 24.20
CA LEU A 510 -20.07 -24.95 22.86
C LEU A 510 -19.61 -23.70 22.09
N ILE A 511 -19.03 -23.91 20.93
CA ILE A 511 -18.50 -22.85 20.05
C ILE A 511 -19.25 -22.95 18.71
N ASP A 512 -19.61 -21.84 18.11
CA ASP A 512 -20.21 -21.80 16.77
C ASP A 512 -19.13 -21.84 15.64
N ALA A 513 -19.58 -21.82 14.40
CA ALA A 513 -18.71 -21.88 13.23
C ALA A 513 -17.77 -20.64 13.08
N THR A 514 -18.04 -19.54 13.79
CA THR A 514 -17.22 -18.34 13.80
C THR A 514 -16.15 -18.36 14.90
N GLY A 515 -16.13 -19.40 15.74
CA GLY A 515 -15.27 -19.49 16.92
C GLY A 515 -15.83 -18.82 18.17
N ALA A 516 -17.02 -18.23 18.09
CA ALA A 516 -17.64 -17.58 19.25
C ALA A 516 -18.19 -18.61 20.25
N ARG A 517 -17.92 -18.38 21.55
CA ARG A 517 -18.43 -19.24 22.61
C ARG A 517 -19.92 -19.00 22.83
N VAL A 518 -20.74 -19.99 22.47
CA VAL A 518 -22.20 -19.93 22.60
C VAL A 518 -22.66 -20.27 24.01
N ARG A 519 -22.03 -21.28 24.64
CA ARG A 519 -22.42 -21.76 25.97
C ARG A 519 -21.26 -22.44 26.69
N SER A 520 -21.24 -22.34 28.02
CA SER A 520 -20.32 -23.07 28.90
C SER A 520 -21.10 -24.02 29.80
N PHE A 521 -20.50 -25.17 30.14
CA PHE A 521 -21.14 -26.22 30.92
C PHE A 521 -20.30 -26.61 32.14
N LYS A 522 -20.95 -26.87 33.25
CA LYS A 522 -20.36 -27.61 34.36
C LYS A 522 -20.87 -29.05 34.24
N LEU A 523 -19.99 -29.97 33.95
CA LEU A 523 -20.34 -31.38 33.86
C LEU A 523 -20.63 -31.94 35.28
N LYS A 524 -21.66 -32.74 35.35
CA LYS A 524 -21.98 -33.58 36.54
C LYS A 524 -21.83 -35.05 36.21
N ASP A 525 -21.95 -35.42 34.91
CA ASP A 525 -21.94 -36.79 34.41
C ASP A 525 -21.07 -36.83 33.13
N SER A 526 -20.74 -38.06 32.69
CA SER A 526 -19.99 -38.30 31.44
C SER A 526 -20.82 -38.07 30.16
N SER A 527 -21.99 -37.45 30.27
CA SER A 527 -22.87 -37.09 29.18
C SER A 527 -23.64 -35.81 29.39
N ILE A 528 -24.08 -35.18 28.32
CA ILE A 528 -24.89 -33.96 28.34
C ILE A 528 -25.88 -33.96 27.18
N VAL A 529 -27.05 -33.38 27.39
CA VAL A 529 -28.02 -33.06 26.34
C VAL A 529 -27.92 -31.58 26.02
N LEU A 530 -27.64 -31.28 24.76
CA LEU A 530 -27.65 -29.92 24.22
C LEU A 530 -28.96 -29.71 23.48
N THR A 531 -29.68 -28.66 23.80
CA THR A 531 -30.92 -28.27 23.10
C THR A 531 -30.65 -27.07 22.21
N LYS A 532 -31.26 -27.04 21.02
CA LYS A 532 -31.15 -25.97 20.04
C LYS A 532 -31.75 -24.63 20.52
N ARG A 533 -32.44 -24.64 21.64
CA ARG A 533 -33.12 -23.44 22.18
C ARG A 533 -32.22 -22.21 22.20
N ASN A 534 -32.61 -21.17 21.45
CA ASN A 534 -31.85 -19.92 21.25
C ASN A 534 -30.54 -20.07 20.46
N MET A 535 -30.41 -21.10 19.61
CA MET A 535 -29.28 -21.27 18.70
C MET A 535 -29.79 -21.35 17.25
N SER A 536 -29.03 -20.80 16.33
CA SER A 536 -29.31 -20.88 14.88
C SER A 536 -29.02 -22.26 14.33
N SER A 537 -29.60 -22.63 13.19
CA SER A 537 -29.15 -23.76 12.40
C SER A 537 -27.71 -23.50 11.92
N GLY A 538 -26.86 -24.53 11.94
CA GLY A 538 -25.47 -24.40 11.56
C GLY A 538 -24.55 -25.37 12.26
N GLN A 539 -23.25 -25.26 11.97
CA GLN A 539 -22.20 -26.08 12.56
C GLN A 539 -21.81 -25.55 13.94
N TYR A 540 -21.60 -26.47 14.87
CA TYR A 540 -21.14 -26.21 16.22
C TYR A 540 -20.02 -27.16 16.59
N HIS A 541 -19.14 -26.73 17.54
CA HIS A 541 -18.07 -27.53 18.09
C HIS A 541 -18.28 -27.70 19.59
N PHE A 542 -18.34 -28.95 20.04
CA PHE A 542 -18.30 -29.26 21.47
C PHE A 542 -16.84 -29.38 21.89
N VAL A 543 -16.41 -28.50 22.78
CA VAL A 543 -15.01 -28.34 23.19
C VAL A 543 -14.88 -28.62 24.68
N TYR A 544 -13.87 -29.38 25.07
CA TYR A 544 -13.53 -29.65 26.47
C TYR A 544 -12.02 -29.82 26.63
N TYR A 545 -11.55 -29.73 27.85
CA TYR A 545 -10.13 -29.83 28.17
C TYR A 545 -9.90 -30.99 29.15
N VAL A 546 -8.81 -31.76 28.96
CA VAL A 546 -8.33 -32.80 29.87
C VAL A 546 -6.83 -32.55 30.10
N ASN A 547 -6.44 -32.33 31.33
CA ASN A 547 -5.03 -32.03 31.70
C ASN A 547 -4.42 -30.87 30.91
N GLY A 548 -5.23 -29.84 30.61
CA GLY A 548 -4.81 -28.66 29.84
C GLY A 548 -4.81 -28.84 28.31
N VAL A 549 -5.08 -30.04 27.79
CA VAL A 549 -5.19 -30.30 26.37
C VAL A 549 -6.62 -30.11 25.91
N GLN A 550 -6.82 -29.37 24.83
CA GLN A 550 -8.12 -29.12 24.20
C GLN A 550 -8.54 -30.28 23.31
N TYR A 551 -9.81 -30.67 23.39
CA TYR A 551 -10.48 -31.65 22.54
C TYR A 551 -11.74 -31.03 21.98
N SER A 552 -12.07 -31.33 20.71
CA SER A 552 -13.31 -30.88 20.10
C SER A 552 -13.94 -31.93 19.20
N LYS A 553 -15.25 -31.88 19.07
CA LYS A 553 -16.00 -32.65 18.09
C LYS A 553 -17.14 -31.83 17.53
N SER A 554 -17.21 -31.79 16.19
CA SER A 554 -18.20 -30.98 15.46
C SER A 554 -19.53 -31.72 15.33
N PHE A 555 -20.61 -30.95 15.24
CA PHE A 555 -21.95 -31.46 14.88
C PHE A 555 -22.75 -30.30 14.25
N ILE A 556 -23.90 -30.65 13.63
CA ILE A 556 -24.76 -29.70 12.94
C ILE A 556 -26.14 -29.71 13.59
N PHE A 557 -26.68 -28.55 13.92
CA PHE A 557 -28.10 -28.34 14.15
C PHE A 557 -28.78 -27.92 12.84
N GLU A 558 -29.84 -28.62 12.44
CA GLU A 558 -30.70 -28.27 11.30
C GLU A 558 -31.67 -27.15 11.60
#